data_80ae93e9e4df4790063214f8eaae6017
#
_entry.id   80ae93e9e4df4790063214f8eaae6017
#
_cell.length_a   1.000
_cell.length_b   1.000
_cell.length_c   1.000
_cell.angle_alpha   90.00
_cell.angle_beta   90.00
_cell.angle_gamma   90.00
#
_symmetry.space_group_name_H-M   'P 1'
#
loop_
_entity.id
_entity.type
_entity.pdbx_description
1 polymer ?
#
loop_
_entity_poly.entity_id
_entity_poly.type
_entity_poly.pdbx_seq_one_letter_code
_entity_poly.pdbx_strand_id
1 'polypeptide(L)'
;GIVEDLIRGATAGVRYWSRAAGRFVNRTTGLEIGAGGTPDFTGNVSEWYETLVETINDVSAQIHRKTLRGAANFIVCSPEVANILEFTAGFRANVTADADRGDVGTVKVGSLSKKFDCYVDPYFPRNLVLVGRRGGSFLESGYVYAPYVPLQTTPTIFGVEDFVPRKGVMTRYAKKMVRPDMYGLVIVRDLV
;
A
#
# COMPACT_ATOMS: atom_id res chain seq x y z
N GLY A 1 -7.38 -10.40 4.30
CA GLY A 1 -6.85 -10.64 2.96
C GLY A 1 -5.34 -10.47 2.87
N ILE A 2 -4.77 -10.63 1.69
CA ILE A 2 -3.31 -10.49 1.44
C ILE A 2 -2.80 -9.12 1.89
N VAL A 3 -3.51 -8.06 1.54
CA VAL A 3 -3.15 -6.68 1.90
C VAL A 3 -3.11 -6.51 3.42
N GLU A 4 -4.06 -7.06 4.14
CA GLU A 4 -4.10 -7.01 5.60
C GLU A 4 -2.92 -7.75 6.23
N ASP A 5 -2.57 -8.92 5.70
CA ASP A 5 -1.40 -9.67 6.15
C ASP A 5 -0.10 -8.87 5.94
N LEU A 6 0.02 -8.19 4.80
CA LEU A 6 1.16 -7.32 4.51
C LEU A 6 1.24 -6.13 5.47
N ILE A 7 0.12 -5.50 5.79
CA ILE A 7 0.07 -4.40 6.75
C ILE A 7 0.48 -4.86 8.15
N ARG A 8 -0.06 -5.96 8.62
CA ARG A 8 0.25 -6.49 9.96
C ARG A 8 1.66 -7.02 10.10
N GLY A 9 2.18 -7.59 9.03
CA GLY A 9 3.50 -8.23 9.04
C GLY A 9 4.67 -7.32 8.64
N ALA A 10 4.42 -6.08 8.22
CA ALA A 10 5.47 -5.18 7.76
C ALA A 10 6.44 -4.81 8.90
N THR A 11 7.73 -5.13 8.74
CA THR A 11 8.76 -4.92 9.76
C THR A 11 9.92 -4.02 9.32
N ALA A 12 9.93 -3.57 8.07
CA ALA A 12 11.01 -2.71 7.59
C ALA A 12 11.07 -1.36 8.32
N GLY A 13 9.92 -0.83 8.66
CA GLY A 13 9.81 0.41 9.44
C GLY A 13 8.45 1.05 9.30
N VAL A 14 8.13 1.93 10.25
CA VAL A 14 6.93 2.76 10.23
C VAL A 14 7.36 4.21 10.31
N ARG A 15 6.81 5.04 9.44
CA ARG A 15 7.06 6.48 9.41
C ARG A 15 5.74 7.25 9.43
N TYR A 16 5.79 8.47 9.88
CA TYR A 16 4.61 9.32 10.09
C TYR A 16 4.73 10.60 9.27
N TRP A 17 3.63 11.04 8.74
CA TRP A 17 3.51 12.29 8.01
C TRP A 17 2.14 12.93 8.25
N SER A 18 2.05 14.26 8.24
CA SER A 18 0.80 14.99 8.38
C SER A 18 0.49 15.76 7.11
N ARG A 19 -0.76 15.71 6.67
CA ARG A 19 -1.25 16.49 5.52
C ARG A 19 -1.33 17.99 5.81
N ALA A 20 -1.54 18.37 7.07
CA ALA A 20 -1.64 19.79 7.44
C ALA A 20 -0.29 20.48 7.21
N ALA A 21 -0.26 21.45 6.30
CA ALA A 21 0.95 22.20 5.99
C ALA A 21 1.45 22.96 7.23
N GLY A 22 2.76 22.86 7.49
CA GLY A 22 3.35 23.43 8.67
C GLY A 22 3.26 22.59 9.95
N ARG A 23 2.48 21.51 9.97
CA ARG A 23 2.41 20.61 11.09
C ARG A 23 3.51 19.55 10.99
N PHE A 24 4.67 19.89 11.53
CA PHE A 24 5.81 18.98 11.51
C PHE A 24 5.62 17.87 12.53
N VAL A 25 5.75 16.64 12.07
CA VAL A 25 5.63 15.42 12.88
C VAL A 25 6.96 14.69 12.82
N ASN A 26 7.44 14.22 13.97
CA ASN A 26 8.60 13.34 14.00
C ASN A 26 8.26 12.07 13.21
N ARG A 27 9.02 11.81 12.15
CA ARG A 27 8.76 10.70 11.24
C ARG A 27 8.86 9.33 11.88
N THR A 28 9.67 9.21 12.92
CA THR A 28 9.89 7.94 13.62
C THR A 28 8.91 7.73 14.77
N THR A 29 8.63 8.74 15.57
CA THR A 29 7.81 8.62 16.77
C THR A 29 6.36 9.03 16.57
N GLY A 30 6.06 9.82 15.54
CA GLY A 30 4.74 10.36 15.28
C GLY A 30 4.32 11.49 16.21
N LEU A 31 5.20 11.99 17.06
CA LEU A 31 4.96 13.13 17.93
C LEU A 31 5.12 14.44 17.17
N GLU A 32 4.34 15.46 17.54
CA GLU A 32 4.48 16.79 16.96
C GLU A 32 5.80 17.43 17.39
N ILE A 33 6.49 18.02 16.42
CA ILE A 33 7.70 18.79 16.67
C ILE A 33 7.29 20.25 16.89
N GLY A 34 7.76 20.85 18.01
CA GLY A 34 7.47 22.24 18.32
C GLY A 34 6.13 22.48 19.01
N ALA A 35 5.81 21.65 20.02
CA ALA A 35 4.68 21.89 20.92
C ALA A 35 4.80 23.30 21.55
N GLY A 36 4.02 24.26 21.07
CA GLY A 36 4.01 25.65 21.55
C GLY A 36 4.33 26.70 20.50
N GLY A 37 4.78 26.34 19.32
CA GLY A 37 4.93 27.25 18.19
C GLY A 37 4.58 26.51 16.92
N THR A 38 3.63 27.00 16.15
CA THR A 38 3.39 26.52 14.80
C THR A 38 4.53 26.99 13.92
N PRO A 39 5.41 26.10 13.43
CA PRO A 39 6.39 26.52 12.44
C PRO A 39 5.65 26.97 11.18
N ASP A 40 5.90 28.20 10.75
CA ASP A 40 5.31 28.74 9.54
C ASP A 40 5.91 28.03 8.32
N PHE A 41 5.10 27.26 7.64
CA PHE A 41 5.45 26.76 6.33
C PHE A 41 5.03 27.79 5.28
N THR A 42 6.01 28.38 4.60
CA THR A 42 5.80 29.47 3.62
C THR A 42 5.75 28.98 2.18
N GLY A 43 5.93 27.69 1.94
CA GLY A 43 5.90 27.10 0.61
C GLY A 43 4.49 26.78 0.09
N ASN A 44 4.42 26.33 -1.15
CA ASN A 44 3.20 25.87 -1.78
C ASN A 44 2.72 24.55 -1.18
N VAL A 45 1.43 24.24 -1.32
CA VAL A 45 0.86 22.95 -0.92
C VAL A 45 1.57 21.79 -1.63
N SER A 46 1.92 21.98 -2.91
CA SER A 46 2.70 20.99 -3.68
C SER A 46 4.05 20.68 -3.03
N GLU A 47 4.77 21.69 -2.55
CA GLU A 47 6.05 21.51 -1.85
C GLU A 47 5.88 20.75 -0.54
N TRP A 48 4.81 21.01 0.19
CA TRP A 48 4.51 20.26 1.40
C TRP A 48 4.21 18.79 1.09
N TYR A 49 3.46 18.52 0.02
CA TYR A 49 3.14 17.15 -0.38
C TYR A 49 4.37 16.36 -0.85
N GLU A 50 5.40 17.01 -1.35
CA GLU A 50 6.67 16.37 -1.66
C GLU A 50 7.38 15.81 -0.43
N THR A 51 7.09 16.32 0.76
CA THR A 51 7.62 15.76 2.00
C THR A 51 7.08 14.36 2.30
N LEU A 52 5.86 14.04 1.83
CA LEU A 52 5.33 12.68 1.88
C LEU A 52 6.16 11.73 1.03
N VAL A 53 6.57 12.16 -0.16
CA VAL A 53 7.45 11.37 -1.04
C VAL A 53 8.79 11.09 -0.37
N GLU A 54 9.35 12.08 0.30
CA GLU A 54 10.57 11.91 1.09
C GLU A 54 10.39 10.87 2.21
N THR A 55 9.26 10.90 2.91
CA THR A 55 8.93 9.92 3.95
C THR A 55 8.83 8.50 3.36
N ILE A 56 8.22 8.35 2.20
CA ILE A 56 8.16 7.09 1.46
C ILE A 56 9.56 6.61 1.09
N ASN A 57 10.43 7.51 0.64
CA ASN A 57 11.82 7.18 0.34
C ASN A 57 12.61 6.73 1.57
N ASP A 58 12.33 7.28 2.75
CA ASP A 58 12.93 6.82 4.01
C ASP A 58 12.60 5.36 4.29
N VAL A 59 11.33 4.97 4.12
CA VAL A 59 10.91 3.57 4.28
C VAL A 59 11.57 2.69 3.23
N SER A 60 11.66 3.15 1.99
CA SER A 60 12.36 2.44 0.91
C SER A 60 13.83 2.18 1.25
N ALA A 61 14.52 3.17 1.81
CA ALA A 61 15.89 3.02 2.27
C ALA A 61 16.02 2.01 3.41
N GLN A 62 15.07 1.98 4.34
CA GLN A 62 15.05 0.96 5.41
C GLN A 62 14.86 -0.45 4.86
N ILE A 63 14.00 -0.61 3.86
CA ILE A 63 13.82 -1.90 3.16
C ILE A 63 15.14 -2.36 2.54
N HIS A 64 15.81 -1.46 1.83
CA HIS A 64 17.10 -1.75 1.20
C HIS A 64 18.15 -2.19 2.25
N ARG A 65 18.22 -1.46 3.34
CA ARG A 65 19.21 -1.73 4.41
C ARG A 65 18.98 -3.08 5.10
N LYS A 66 17.72 -3.45 5.35
CA LYS A 66 17.37 -4.70 6.04
C LYS A 66 17.41 -5.91 5.13
N THR A 67 17.04 -5.76 3.87
CA THR A 67 16.97 -6.89 2.94
C THR A 67 18.26 -7.13 2.17
N LEU A 68 19.07 -6.08 1.96
CA LEU A 68 20.26 -6.11 1.11
C LEU A 68 19.97 -6.52 -0.34
N ARG A 69 18.71 -6.53 -0.75
CA ARG A 69 18.24 -6.93 -2.09
C ARG A 69 17.92 -5.75 -2.99
N GLY A 70 17.68 -4.60 -2.41
CA GLY A 70 17.33 -3.37 -3.12
C GLY A 70 16.23 -2.58 -2.43
N ALA A 71 16.00 -1.37 -2.91
CA ALA A 71 14.97 -0.47 -2.41
C ALA A 71 13.57 -0.95 -2.82
N ALA A 72 12.55 -0.38 -2.21
CA ALA A 72 11.16 -0.63 -2.57
C ALA A 72 10.88 -0.27 -4.03
N ASN A 73 9.95 -0.96 -4.66
CA ASN A 73 9.58 -0.76 -6.06
C ASN A 73 8.07 -0.58 -6.28
N PHE A 74 7.26 -0.69 -5.25
CA PHE A 74 5.83 -0.43 -5.34
C PHE A 74 5.30 0.22 -4.07
N ILE A 75 4.18 0.93 -4.20
CA ILE A 75 3.39 1.45 -3.09
C ILE A 75 1.91 1.12 -3.32
N VAL A 76 1.21 0.85 -2.23
CA VAL A 76 -0.26 0.70 -2.22
C VAL A 76 -0.83 1.74 -1.28
N CYS A 77 -1.78 2.50 -1.73
CA CYS A 77 -2.37 3.58 -0.95
C CYS A 77 -3.89 3.69 -1.14
N SER A 78 -4.52 4.46 -0.27
CA SER A 78 -5.93 4.81 -0.40
C SER A 78 -6.14 5.87 -1.49
N PRO A 79 -7.37 6.06 -2.00
CA PRO A 79 -7.65 7.11 -2.97
C PRO A 79 -7.31 8.51 -2.45
N GLU A 80 -7.48 8.78 -1.17
CA GLU A 80 -7.16 10.06 -0.54
C GLU A 80 -5.66 10.37 -0.60
N VAL A 81 -4.83 9.39 -0.31
CA VAL A 81 -3.37 9.54 -0.41
C VAL A 81 -2.94 9.66 -1.88
N ALA A 82 -3.56 8.91 -2.78
CA ALA A 82 -3.29 9.01 -4.21
C ALA A 82 -3.58 10.43 -4.73
N ASN A 83 -4.66 11.04 -4.26
CA ASN A 83 -5.00 12.42 -4.59
C ASN A 83 -3.90 13.41 -4.14
N ILE A 84 -3.32 13.19 -2.98
CA ILE A 84 -2.17 13.99 -2.51
C ILE A 84 -0.95 13.79 -3.42
N LEU A 85 -0.66 12.56 -3.78
CA LEU A 85 0.49 12.22 -4.62
C LEU A 85 0.39 12.80 -6.04
N GLU A 86 -0.82 12.95 -6.58
CA GLU A 86 -1.05 13.55 -7.90
C GLU A 86 -0.57 15.02 -7.98
N PHE A 87 -0.55 15.73 -6.86
CA PHE A 87 -0.07 17.11 -6.78
C PHE A 87 1.46 17.20 -6.63
N THR A 88 2.17 16.11 -6.55
CA THR A 88 3.63 16.11 -6.48
C THR A 88 4.25 16.12 -7.87
N ALA A 89 5.37 16.81 -8.04
CA ALA A 89 6.05 16.91 -9.32
C ALA A 89 6.64 15.56 -9.79
N GLY A 90 6.88 14.63 -8.87
CA GLY A 90 7.44 13.31 -9.17
C GLY A 90 6.42 12.27 -9.66
N PHE A 91 5.13 12.57 -9.58
CA PHE A 91 4.08 11.64 -9.99
C PHE A 91 3.83 11.72 -11.50
N ARG A 92 3.82 10.56 -12.16
CA ARG A 92 3.46 10.43 -13.57
C ARG A 92 2.30 9.46 -13.73
N ALA A 93 1.18 9.96 -14.22
CA ALA A 93 0.02 9.14 -14.52
C ALA A 93 0.32 8.17 -15.68
N ASN A 94 -0.16 6.95 -15.55
CA ASN A 94 -0.09 5.96 -16.62
C ASN A 94 -1.23 6.24 -17.61
N VAL A 95 -0.89 6.75 -18.80
CA VAL A 95 -1.87 7.21 -19.81
C VAL A 95 -2.39 6.06 -20.69
N THR A 96 -1.87 4.87 -20.54
CA THR A 96 -2.43 3.69 -21.21
C THR A 96 -3.75 3.30 -20.53
N ALA A 97 -4.81 3.90 -21.01
CA ALA A 97 -6.15 3.46 -20.72
C ALA A 97 -6.38 2.10 -21.42
N ASP A 98 -6.15 1.02 -20.70
CA ASP A 98 -6.71 -0.28 -21.08
C ASP A 98 -8.22 -0.20 -20.80
N ALA A 99 -8.98 0.02 -21.88
CA ALA A 99 -10.44 0.17 -21.81
C ALA A 99 -11.16 -1.12 -21.37
N ASP A 100 -10.41 -2.20 -21.16
CA ASP A 100 -10.95 -3.54 -20.91
C ASP A 100 -10.83 -4.00 -19.44
N ARG A 101 -10.41 -3.14 -18.54
CA ARG A 101 -10.31 -3.51 -17.13
C ARG A 101 -11.56 -3.13 -16.35
N GLY A 102 -12.52 -4.02 -16.38
CA GLY A 102 -13.59 -4.05 -15.40
C GLY A 102 -13.13 -4.60 -14.04
N ASP A 103 -11.89 -4.33 -13.64
CA ASP A 103 -11.33 -4.82 -12.39
C ASP A 103 -11.81 -3.97 -11.22
N VAL A 104 -12.68 -4.57 -10.42
CA VAL A 104 -13.02 -4.07 -9.10
C VAL A 104 -11.89 -4.46 -8.16
N GLY A 105 -10.99 -3.54 -7.82
CA GLY A 105 -9.85 -3.85 -6.97
C GLY A 105 -8.72 -2.83 -7.09
N THR A 106 -7.52 -3.31 -6.84
CA THR A 106 -6.30 -2.49 -6.88
C THR A 106 -5.90 -2.18 -8.32
N VAL A 107 -5.84 -0.91 -8.68
CA VAL A 107 -5.46 -0.45 -10.00
C VAL A 107 -4.15 0.31 -9.94
N LYS A 108 -3.25 0.04 -10.89
CA LYS A 108 -2.03 0.82 -11.06
C LYS A 108 -2.38 2.16 -11.69
N VAL A 109 -2.21 3.27 -10.95
CA VAL A 109 -2.59 4.62 -11.38
C VAL A 109 -1.43 5.36 -12.02
N GLY A 110 -0.18 5.04 -11.65
CA GLY A 110 0.96 5.74 -12.18
C GLY A 110 2.28 5.32 -11.54
N SER A 111 3.29 6.11 -11.72
CA SER A 111 4.58 5.91 -11.06
C SER A 111 5.07 7.18 -10.39
N LEU A 112 5.66 7.01 -9.22
CA LEU A 112 6.24 8.07 -8.41
C LEU A 112 7.76 8.10 -8.62
N SER A 113 8.29 9.19 -9.17
CA SER A 113 9.73 9.37 -9.42
C SER A 113 10.39 8.25 -10.22
N LYS A 114 9.65 7.54 -11.07
CA LYS A 114 10.09 6.36 -11.81
C LYS A 114 10.59 5.17 -10.96
N LYS A 115 10.54 5.30 -9.62
CA LYS A 115 10.99 4.26 -8.69
C LYS A 115 9.88 3.34 -8.24
N PHE A 116 8.68 3.86 -8.09
CA PHE A 116 7.56 3.15 -7.49
C PHE A 116 6.40 3.02 -8.46
N ASP A 117 5.89 1.83 -8.57
CA ASP A 117 4.57 1.61 -9.14
C ASP A 117 3.52 1.90 -8.08
N CYS A 118 2.62 2.83 -8.37
CA CYS A 118 1.58 3.25 -7.45
C CYS A 118 0.28 2.49 -7.73
N TYR A 119 -0.23 1.80 -6.72
CA TYR A 119 -1.51 1.09 -6.76
C TYR A 119 -2.49 1.75 -5.80
N VAL A 120 -3.69 2.03 -6.29
CA VAL A 120 -4.76 2.61 -5.48
C VAL A 120 -5.81 1.53 -5.20
N ASP A 121 -6.09 1.33 -3.91
CA ASP A 121 -7.08 0.38 -3.44
C ASP A 121 -8.14 1.13 -2.61
N PRO A 122 -9.41 1.21 -3.08
CA PRO A 122 -10.46 1.88 -2.33
C PRO A 122 -10.81 1.20 -1.00
N TYR A 123 -10.45 -0.07 -0.83
CA TYR A 123 -10.65 -0.81 0.42
C TYR A 123 -9.46 -0.71 1.38
N PHE A 124 -8.40 -0.02 0.97
CA PHE A 124 -7.21 0.17 1.80
C PHE A 124 -7.50 1.19 2.92
N PRO A 125 -6.94 1.02 4.13
CA PRO A 125 -7.09 2.02 5.19
C PRO A 125 -6.66 3.41 4.71
N ARG A 126 -7.48 4.43 4.98
CA ARG A 126 -7.28 5.78 4.47
C ARG A 126 -5.95 6.41 4.85
N ASN A 127 -5.48 6.12 6.05
CA ASN A 127 -4.33 6.75 6.67
C ASN A 127 -3.03 5.94 6.54
N LEU A 128 -3.00 4.92 5.70
CA LEU A 128 -1.83 4.08 5.53
C LEU A 128 -1.32 4.09 4.10
N VAL A 129 -0.01 3.99 3.95
CA VAL A 129 0.66 3.70 2.69
C VAL A 129 1.55 2.48 2.92
N LEU A 130 1.34 1.44 2.13
CA LEU A 130 2.20 0.25 2.13
C LEU A 130 3.32 0.46 1.11
N VAL A 131 4.54 0.41 1.58
CA VAL A 131 5.74 0.50 0.74
C VAL A 131 6.42 -0.86 0.73
N GLY A 132 6.72 -1.38 -0.44
CA GLY A 132 7.27 -2.72 -0.52
C GLY A 132 8.15 -2.95 -1.72
N ARG A 133 8.86 -4.07 -1.66
CA ARG A 133 9.67 -4.60 -2.76
C ARG A 133 9.09 -5.90 -3.26
N ARG A 134 8.89 -5.98 -4.56
CA ARG A 134 8.51 -7.20 -5.25
C ARG A 134 9.69 -7.65 -6.13
N GLY A 135 10.20 -8.84 -5.85
CA GLY A 135 11.26 -9.43 -6.66
C GLY A 135 10.73 -10.31 -7.78
N GLY A 136 11.61 -10.64 -8.72
CA GLY A 136 11.30 -11.51 -9.85
C GLY A 136 11.46 -13.01 -9.56
N SER A 137 12.04 -13.39 -8.43
CA SER A 137 12.30 -14.79 -8.05
C SER A 137 11.75 -15.12 -6.67
N PHE A 138 11.60 -16.40 -6.39
CA PHE A 138 11.17 -16.88 -5.07
C PHE A 138 12.10 -16.41 -3.94
N LEU A 139 13.39 -16.34 -4.18
CA LEU A 139 14.40 -15.87 -3.21
C LEU A 139 14.25 -14.39 -2.85
N GLU A 140 13.58 -13.61 -3.68
CA GLU A 140 13.32 -12.19 -3.48
C GLU A 140 11.86 -11.91 -3.12
N SER A 141 11.07 -12.94 -2.83
CA SER A 141 9.66 -12.80 -2.48
C SER A 141 9.48 -12.61 -0.99
N GLY A 142 8.76 -11.56 -0.59
CA GLY A 142 8.41 -11.31 0.81
C GLY A 142 7.12 -11.99 1.24
N TYR A 143 6.19 -12.19 0.33
CA TYR A 143 4.91 -12.83 0.57
C TYR A 143 4.63 -13.85 -0.52
N VAL A 144 4.19 -15.04 -0.11
CA VAL A 144 3.88 -16.13 -1.03
C VAL A 144 2.40 -16.48 -0.94
N TYR A 145 1.74 -16.49 -2.08
CA TYR A 145 0.38 -17.00 -2.25
C TYR A 145 0.44 -18.22 -3.15
N ALA A 146 0.04 -19.35 -2.63
CA ALA A 146 0.08 -20.63 -3.33
C ALA A 146 -1.32 -21.24 -3.44
N PRO A 147 -2.08 -20.97 -4.51
CA PRO A 147 -3.34 -21.64 -4.75
C PRO A 147 -3.10 -23.04 -5.29
N TYR A 148 -3.69 -24.06 -4.69
CA TYR A 148 -3.61 -25.43 -5.21
C TYR A 148 -4.96 -26.01 -5.61
N VAL A 149 -6.05 -25.38 -5.18
CA VAL A 149 -7.38 -25.64 -5.73
C VAL A 149 -7.95 -24.29 -6.19
N PRO A 150 -8.16 -24.09 -7.49
CA PRO A 150 -8.73 -22.85 -8.01
C PRO A 150 -10.18 -22.68 -7.53
N LEU A 151 -10.71 -21.47 -7.71
CA LEU A 151 -12.08 -21.16 -7.36
C LEU A 151 -13.03 -22.10 -8.11
N GLN A 152 -13.82 -22.89 -7.38
CA GLN A 152 -14.77 -23.84 -7.92
C GLN A 152 -16.16 -23.61 -7.35
N THR A 153 -17.17 -23.84 -8.18
CA THR A 153 -18.55 -23.86 -7.74
C THR A 153 -18.98 -25.31 -7.51
N THR A 154 -19.64 -25.58 -6.39
CA THR A 154 -20.22 -26.90 -6.12
C THR A 154 -21.48 -27.09 -6.98
N PRO A 155 -21.81 -28.34 -7.37
CA PRO A 155 -23.10 -28.59 -8.01
C PRO A 155 -24.25 -28.29 -7.05
N THR A 156 -25.40 -27.96 -7.61
CA THR A 156 -26.60 -27.70 -6.81
C THR A 156 -27.00 -28.96 -6.03
N ILE A 157 -27.09 -28.84 -4.71
CA ILE A 157 -27.51 -29.91 -3.80
C ILE A 157 -28.85 -29.54 -3.20
N PHE A 158 -29.79 -30.46 -3.18
CA PHE A 158 -31.06 -30.30 -2.49
C PHE A 158 -30.95 -30.81 -1.06
N GLY A 159 -31.38 -29.97 -0.10
CA GLY A 159 -31.45 -30.41 1.30
C GLY A 159 -32.46 -31.51 1.50
N VAL A 160 -32.09 -32.55 2.27
CA VAL A 160 -32.95 -33.71 2.53
C VAL A 160 -34.16 -33.36 3.36
N GLU A 161 -34.06 -32.31 4.21
CA GLU A 161 -35.11 -31.94 5.15
C GLU A 161 -36.07 -30.88 4.60
N ASP A 162 -35.59 -29.98 3.73
CA ASP A 162 -36.35 -28.80 3.28
C ASP A 162 -36.43 -28.65 1.76
N PHE A 163 -35.79 -29.53 1.00
CA PHE A 163 -35.72 -29.51 -0.48
C PHE A 163 -35.22 -28.17 -1.07
N VAL A 164 -34.50 -27.38 -0.29
CA VAL A 164 -33.95 -26.07 -0.72
C VAL A 164 -32.70 -26.31 -1.55
N PRO A 165 -32.60 -25.75 -2.77
CA PRO A 165 -31.38 -25.87 -3.57
C PRO A 165 -30.26 -25.03 -2.93
N ARG A 166 -29.09 -25.65 -2.78
CA ARG A 166 -27.90 -25.02 -2.21
C ARG A 166 -26.74 -25.17 -3.17
N LYS A 167 -26.01 -24.07 -3.36
CA LYS A 167 -24.82 -24.01 -4.19
C LYS A 167 -23.73 -23.28 -3.43
N GLY A 168 -22.53 -23.83 -3.45
CA GLY A 168 -21.39 -23.24 -2.76
C GLY A 168 -20.25 -22.90 -3.71
N VAL A 169 -19.37 -22.04 -3.26
CA VAL A 169 -18.12 -21.70 -3.94
C VAL A 169 -16.98 -22.08 -3.01
N MET A 170 -15.99 -22.77 -3.52
CA MET A 170 -14.85 -23.23 -2.73
C MET A 170 -13.53 -22.95 -3.45
N THR A 171 -12.51 -22.69 -2.64
CA THR A 171 -11.11 -22.63 -3.09
C THR A 171 -10.21 -23.12 -1.98
N ARG A 172 -9.04 -23.59 -2.34
CA ARG A 172 -7.98 -23.92 -1.38
C ARG A 172 -6.69 -23.24 -1.77
N TYR A 173 -6.10 -22.55 -0.82
CA TYR A 173 -4.86 -21.82 -1.02
C TYR A 173 -4.05 -21.80 0.27
N ALA A 174 -2.76 -21.61 0.12
CA ALA A 174 -1.87 -21.29 1.24
C ALA A 174 -1.27 -19.92 1.03
N LYS A 175 -1.04 -19.19 2.12
CA LYS A 175 -0.40 -17.88 2.10
C LYS A 175 0.54 -17.77 3.29
N LYS A 176 1.68 -17.10 3.08
CA LYS A 176 2.66 -16.88 4.15
C LYS A 176 3.51 -15.65 3.88
N MET A 177 3.73 -14.87 4.92
CA MET A 177 4.73 -13.81 4.94
C MET A 177 6.10 -14.46 5.22
N VAL A 178 6.94 -14.54 4.19
CA VAL A 178 8.26 -15.20 4.29
C VAL A 178 9.31 -14.19 4.77
N ARG A 179 9.29 -12.98 4.23
CA ARG A 179 10.25 -11.92 4.58
C ARG A 179 9.50 -10.61 4.86
N PRO A 180 9.10 -10.39 6.12
CA PRO A 180 8.39 -9.17 6.48
C PRO A 180 9.23 -7.89 6.34
N ASP A 181 10.55 -8.01 6.30
CA ASP A 181 11.45 -6.88 6.09
C ASP A 181 11.34 -6.23 4.70
N MET A 182 10.68 -6.87 3.75
CA MET A 182 10.45 -6.31 2.42
C MET A 182 9.31 -5.29 2.38
N TYR A 183 8.60 -5.11 3.49
CA TYR A 183 7.43 -4.24 3.58
C TYR A 183 7.57 -3.26 4.73
N GLY A 184 7.18 -2.02 4.49
CA GLY A 184 7.11 -0.96 5.48
C GLY A 184 5.83 -0.15 5.33
N LEU A 185 5.55 0.69 6.32
CA LEU A 185 4.33 1.49 6.38
C LEU A 185 4.64 2.97 6.54
N VAL A 186 3.81 3.80 5.94
CA VAL A 186 3.74 5.24 6.22
C VAL A 186 2.34 5.54 6.75
N ILE A 187 2.27 6.19 7.90
CA ILE A 187 1.03 6.63 8.51
C ILE A 187 0.83 8.10 8.16
N VAL A 188 -0.28 8.40 7.48
CA VAL A 188 -0.65 9.75 7.07
C VAL A 188 -1.72 10.28 8.03
N ARG A 189 -1.49 11.44 8.62
CA ARG A 189 -2.43 12.10 9.52
C ARG A 189 -3.11 13.28 8.85
N ASP A 190 -4.19 13.74 9.46
CA ASP A 190 -4.93 14.96 9.07
C ASP A 190 -5.48 14.90 7.63
N LEU A 191 -5.97 13.74 7.24
CA LEU A 191 -6.62 13.56 5.93
C LEU A 191 -8.03 14.15 5.88
N VAL A 192 -8.64 14.38 7.01
CA VAL A 192 -9.99 14.91 7.15
C VAL A 192 -9.95 16.23 7.88
#